data_c749d60e8ec152f2f50a73a66819eadd
#
_entry.id   c749d60e8ec152f2f50a73a66819eadd
#
_cell.length_a   1.000
_cell.length_b   1.000
_cell.length_c   1.000
_cell.angle_alpha   90.00
_cell.angle_beta   90.00
_cell.angle_gamma   90.00
#
_symmetry.space_group_name_H-M   'P 1'
#
loop_
_entity.id
_entity.type
_entity.pdbx_description
1 polymer ?
#
loop_
_entity_poly.entity_id
_entity_poly.type
_entity_poly.pdbx_seq_one_letter_code
_entity_poly.pdbx_strand_id
1 'polypeptide(L)'
;MPQATQADDVESLRQKALEQLAGVEGTRSPVRLLFRNGEFVDGELISETVENVTLKIAGIETTFGQSRILRLVRLPDLATRYRQWRAEIDDGDVGHIEQLIQWLAGEELYHVAHFEAAKLAANRPRDPRVDALLRRMRGMAALFEQRGQGVAREPTENEKPIPLLSREQVNLIRVYELDLLDPPRIRVSPRDVQEFLLAYREDPRVPQTPEGRQAMLAGDPIDVVRLMFELKAREFYDRVRVLDDPATVKMFRRDVTGWLVAGCATSRCHGGVEAGSLRLAYRNARGEGQAYTNFLLLTRATLADGTPLIDLEEPDNSPLLHLGLRREGSRFPHPEVPSDRGDGDDWRPVFTRAEDARWRQTTAWIRSLYQPRPDYPIEYPPPVERQAEEPAPGEASGDEGPP
;
A
#
# COMPACT_ATOMS: atom_id res chain seq x y z
N MET A 1 4.52 35.70 -37.42
CA MET A 1 5.60 35.63 -36.43
C MET A 1 5.27 34.63 -35.30
N PRO A 2 5.41 33.30 -35.53
CA PRO A 2 5.33 32.33 -34.43
C PRO A 2 6.61 31.51 -34.18
N GLN A 3 7.72 31.77 -34.91
CA GLN A 3 8.93 30.93 -34.78
C GLN A 3 9.88 31.31 -33.64
N ALA A 4 9.89 32.55 -33.17
CA ALA A 4 10.75 32.99 -32.07
C ALA A 4 10.32 32.40 -30.72
N THR A 5 9.02 32.30 -30.47
CA THR A 5 8.46 31.79 -29.20
C THR A 5 8.72 30.28 -29.00
N GLN A 6 8.86 29.51 -30.10
CA GLN A 6 9.11 28.05 -29.99
C GLN A 6 10.57 27.71 -29.73
N ALA A 7 11.52 28.54 -30.19
CA ALA A 7 12.95 28.35 -29.93
C ALA A 7 13.33 28.67 -28.47
N ASP A 8 12.75 29.75 -27.91
CA ASP A 8 12.94 30.15 -26.51
C ASP A 8 12.37 29.10 -25.54
N ASP A 9 11.27 28.45 -25.89
CA ASP A 9 10.70 27.36 -25.10
C ASP A 9 11.62 26.12 -25.04
N VAL A 10 12.21 25.72 -26.18
CA VAL A 10 13.07 24.52 -26.24
C VAL A 10 14.39 24.75 -25.50
N GLU A 11 14.97 25.91 -25.51
CA GLU A 11 16.20 26.21 -24.77
C GLU A 11 15.94 26.25 -23.26
N SER A 12 14.79 26.77 -22.82
CA SER A 12 14.37 26.70 -21.42
C SER A 12 14.20 25.25 -20.95
N LEU A 13 13.59 24.39 -21.77
CA LEU A 13 13.46 22.95 -21.47
C LEU A 13 14.81 22.25 -21.40
N ARG A 14 15.74 22.62 -22.28
CA ARG A 14 17.11 22.11 -22.27
C ARG A 14 17.83 22.44 -20.99
N GLN A 15 17.73 23.68 -20.53
CA GLN A 15 18.35 24.12 -19.28
C GLN A 15 17.84 23.30 -18.09
N LYS A 16 16.54 23.13 -17.93
CA LYS A 16 15.92 22.32 -16.87
C LYS A 16 16.35 20.84 -16.96
N ALA A 17 16.46 20.29 -18.17
CA ALA A 17 16.96 18.94 -18.37
C ALA A 17 18.42 18.78 -17.92
N LEU A 18 19.28 19.76 -18.23
CA LEU A 18 20.68 19.75 -17.82
C LEU A 18 20.82 19.87 -16.30
N GLU A 19 20.04 20.73 -15.65
CA GLU A 19 20.01 20.86 -14.18
C GLU A 19 19.57 19.55 -13.51
N GLN A 20 18.55 18.88 -14.05
CA GLN A 20 18.11 17.60 -13.51
C GLN A 20 19.18 16.50 -13.69
N LEU A 21 19.86 16.45 -14.83
CA LEU A 21 20.95 15.50 -15.06
C LEU A 21 22.13 15.75 -14.12
N ALA A 22 22.51 17.02 -13.91
CA ALA A 22 23.56 17.38 -12.96
C ALA A 22 23.22 16.97 -11.52
N GLY A 23 21.95 17.05 -11.14
CA GLY A 23 21.47 16.62 -9.82
C GLY A 23 21.52 15.12 -9.58
N VAL A 24 21.59 14.28 -10.62
CA VAL A 24 21.69 12.82 -10.49
C VAL A 24 23.08 12.26 -10.84
N GLU A 25 23.99 13.12 -11.30
CA GLU A 25 25.36 12.73 -11.64
C GLU A 25 26.14 12.38 -10.36
N GLY A 26 26.62 11.14 -10.27
CA GLY A 26 27.41 10.64 -9.14
C GLY A 26 26.63 10.46 -7.82
N THR A 27 25.34 10.74 -7.76
CA THR A 27 24.56 10.66 -6.51
C THR A 27 24.00 9.29 -6.19
N ARG A 28 23.90 8.39 -7.15
CA ARG A 28 23.40 7.02 -7.01
C ARG A 28 24.47 6.02 -7.44
N SER A 29 24.56 4.91 -6.74
CA SER A 29 25.40 3.78 -7.11
C SER A 29 24.53 2.66 -7.68
N PRO A 30 24.06 2.78 -8.93
CA PRO A 30 23.22 1.76 -9.53
C PRO A 30 24.04 0.51 -9.77
N VAL A 31 23.47 -0.64 -9.40
CA VAL A 31 24.08 -1.94 -9.60
C VAL A 31 23.07 -2.92 -10.18
N ARG A 32 23.59 -3.91 -10.91
CA ARG A 32 22.85 -5.07 -11.33
C ARG A 32 23.37 -6.30 -10.60
N LEU A 33 22.49 -6.98 -9.86
CA LEU A 33 22.76 -8.30 -9.33
C LEU A 33 22.35 -9.34 -10.35
N LEU A 34 23.29 -10.16 -10.79
CA LEU A 34 23.01 -11.38 -11.54
C LEU A 34 22.98 -12.54 -10.54
N PHE A 35 21.89 -13.30 -10.57
CA PHE A 35 21.74 -14.49 -9.75
C PHE A 35 22.21 -15.75 -10.49
N ARG A 36 22.54 -16.79 -9.71
CA ARG A 36 22.98 -18.10 -10.26
C ARG A 36 21.91 -18.82 -11.08
N ASN A 37 20.63 -18.46 -10.93
CA ASN A 37 19.50 -18.97 -11.72
C ASN A 37 19.32 -18.25 -13.06
N GLY A 38 20.17 -17.28 -13.40
CA GLY A 38 20.09 -16.49 -14.63
C GLY A 38 19.19 -15.24 -14.56
N GLU A 39 18.47 -15.02 -13.45
CA GLU A 39 17.71 -13.79 -13.22
C GLU A 39 18.63 -12.63 -12.87
N PHE A 40 18.15 -11.41 -13.05
CA PHE A 40 18.84 -10.21 -12.59
C PHE A 40 17.89 -9.23 -11.94
N VAL A 41 18.44 -8.37 -11.08
CA VAL A 41 17.74 -7.27 -10.41
C VAL A 41 18.61 -6.04 -10.44
N ASP A 42 18.03 -4.91 -10.85
CA ASP A 42 18.68 -3.60 -10.81
C ASP A 42 18.22 -2.84 -9.57
N GLY A 43 19.12 -2.11 -8.94
CA GLY A 43 18.82 -1.28 -7.77
C GLY A 43 19.98 -0.37 -7.39
N GLU A 44 19.77 0.46 -6.40
CA GLU A 44 20.80 1.30 -5.79
C GLU A 44 21.50 0.50 -4.67
N LEU A 45 22.83 0.44 -4.70
CA LEU A 45 23.60 -0.30 -3.69
C LEU A 45 23.59 0.49 -2.37
N ILE A 46 23.02 -0.11 -1.33
CA ILE A 46 22.99 0.43 0.04
C ILE A 46 24.18 -0.11 0.83
N SER A 47 24.36 -1.44 0.82
CA SER A 47 25.47 -2.09 1.51
C SER A 47 25.87 -3.40 0.83
N GLU A 48 27.16 -3.74 0.97
CA GLU A 48 27.73 -5.01 0.51
C GLU A 48 28.59 -5.57 1.65
N THR A 49 28.27 -6.79 2.06
CA THR A 49 29.02 -7.54 3.08
C THR A 49 29.41 -8.90 2.54
N VAL A 50 30.22 -9.65 3.27
CA VAL A 50 30.62 -11.01 2.89
C VAL A 50 29.41 -11.95 2.78
N GLU A 51 28.35 -11.70 3.53
CA GLU A 51 27.17 -12.57 3.60
C GLU A 51 26.00 -12.08 2.75
N ASN A 52 25.87 -10.76 2.59
CA ASN A 52 24.68 -10.15 2.02
C ASN A 52 24.98 -8.91 1.18
N VAL A 53 24.13 -8.66 0.20
CA VAL A 53 24.06 -7.40 -0.55
C VAL A 53 22.67 -6.81 -0.34
N THR A 54 22.59 -5.55 0.09
CA THR A 54 21.33 -4.81 0.25
C THR A 54 21.21 -3.77 -0.85
N LEU A 55 20.12 -3.86 -1.61
CA LEU A 55 19.76 -2.90 -2.64
C LEU A 55 18.48 -2.17 -2.26
N LYS A 56 18.38 -0.91 -2.69
CA LYS A 56 17.12 -0.18 -2.74
C LYS A 56 16.50 -0.33 -4.12
N ILE A 57 15.36 -1.03 -4.18
CA ILE A 57 14.63 -1.35 -5.41
C ILE A 57 13.26 -0.68 -5.32
N ALA A 58 12.95 0.22 -6.24
CA ALA A 58 11.69 1.00 -6.22
C ALA A 58 11.40 1.64 -4.84
N GLY A 59 12.44 2.14 -4.16
CA GLY A 59 12.31 2.77 -2.84
C GLY A 59 12.32 1.83 -1.64
N ILE A 60 12.35 0.49 -1.87
CA ILE A 60 12.32 -0.54 -0.82
C ILE A 60 13.71 -1.17 -0.67
N GLU A 61 14.21 -1.21 0.55
CA GLU A 61 15.45 -1.92 0.86
C GLU A 61 15.21 -3.44 0.85
N THR A 62 15.97 -4.14 0.03
CA THR A 62 15.87 -5.58 -0.13
C THR A 62 17.24 -6.21 0.00
N THR A 63 17.39 -7.20 0.88
CA THR A 63 18.65 -7.90 1.14
C THR A 63 18.68 -9.26 0.46
N PHE A 64 19.77 -9.54 -0.22
CA PHE A 64 20.04 -10.78 -0.95
C PHE A 64 21.28 -11.47 -0.34
N GLY A 65 21.17 -12.76 -0.06
CA GLY A 65 22.31 -13.56 0.39
C GLY A 65 23.35 -13.72 -0.72
N GLN A 66 24.63 -13.50 -0.39
CA GLN A 66 25.77 -13.56 -1.32
C GLN A 66 25.85 -14.91 -2.05
N SER A 67 25.46 -16.01 -1.39
CA SER A 67 25.43 -17.35 -1.99
C SER A 67 24.53 -17.50 -3.22
N ARG A 68 23.51 -16.65 -3.35
CA ARG A 68 22.57 -16.63 -4.49
C ARG A 68 23.09 -15.77 -5.65
N ILE A 69 24.03 -14.86 -5.38
CA ILE A 69 24.54 -13.89 -6.33
C ILE A 69 25.67 -14.53 -7.14
N LEU A 70 25.57 -14.46 -8.46
CA LEU A 70 26.63 -14.85 -9.38
C LEU A 70 27.62 -13.70 -9.56
N ARG A 71 27.10 -12.49 -9.76
CA ARG A 71 27.90 -11.30 -10.02
C ARG A 71 27.15 -10.03 -9.65
N LEU A 72 27.86 -9.07 -9.04
CA LEU A 72 27.43 -7.69 -8.88
C LEU A 72 28.15 -6.84 -9.96
N VAL A 73 27.37 -6.13 -10.77
CA VAL A 73 27.87 -5.24 -11.82
C VAL A 73 27.49 -3.81 -11.45
N ARG A 74 28.50 -2.95 -11.27
CA ARG A 74 28.27 -1.51 -11.09
C ARG A 74 27.90 -0.90 -12.43
N LEU A 75 26.75 -0.25 -12.50
CA LEU A 75 26.29 0.44 -13.70
C LEU A 75 26.77 1.89 -13.66
N PRO A 76 26.98 2.54 -14.82
CA PRO A 76 27.18 3.98 -14.87
C PRO A 76 25.97 4.70 -14.24
N ASP A 77 26.17 5.92 -13.74
CA ASP A 77 25.09 6.75 -13.23
C ASP A 77 24.05 7.05 -14.32
N LEU A 78 22.86 7.52 -13.90
CA LEU A 78 21.72 7.73 -14.81
C LEU A 78 22.04 8.75 -15.91
N ALA A 79 22.81 9.80 -15.60
CA ALA A 79 23.18 10.82 -16.58
C ALA A 79 24.11 10.24 -17.64
N THR A 80 25.07 9.42 -17.23
CA THR A 80 25.99 8.72 -18.14
C THR A 80 25.25 7.69 -19.00
N ARG A 81 24.33 6.90 -18.43
CA ARG A 81 23.50 5.93 -19.17
C ARG A 81 22.62 6.63 -20.20
N TYR A 82 22.00 7.75 -19.85
CA TYR A 82 21.22 8.57 -20.78
C TYR A 82 22.09 9.04 -21.95
N ARG A 83 23.26 9.66 -21.67
CA ARG A 83 24.15 10.17 -22.70
C ARG A 83 24.61 9.07 -23.67
N GLN A 84 24.97 7.89 -23.13
CA GLN A 84 25.36 6.73 -23.94
C GLN A 84 24.21 6.25 -24.82
N TRP A 85 23.05 6.01 -24.24
CA TRP A 85 21.90 5.52 -25.00
C TRP A 85 21.44 6.55 -26.04
N ARG A 86 21.37 7.83 -25.66
CA ARG A 86 20.97 8.90 -26.58
C ARG A 86 21.92 9.05 -27.77
N ALA A 87 23.23 8.84 -27.59
CA ALA A 87 24.23 8.91 -28.64
C ALA A 87 24.08 7.79 -29.71
N GLU A 88 23.44 6.69 -29.36
CA GLU A 88 23.22 5.54 -30.26
C GLU A 88 21.90 5.66 -31.05
N ILE A 89 21.02 6.62 -30.69
CA ILE A 89 19.70 6.77 -31.31
C ILE A 89 19.77 7.88 -32.39
N ASP A 90 19.37 7.54 -33.61
CA ASP A 90 19.17 8.52 -34.66
C ASP A 90 17.96 9.42 -34.35
N ASP A 91 18.07 10.72 -34.60
CA ASP A 91 17.00 11.71 -34.39
C ASP A 91 15.72 11.43 -35.23
N GLY A 92 15.83 10.60 -36.25
CA GLY A 92 14.70 10.14 -37.06
C GLY A 92 14.00 8.88 -36.54
N ASP A 93 14.60 8.16 -35.58
CA ASP A 93 14.07 6.90 -35.05
C ASP A 93 13.08 7.15 -33.92
N VAL A 94 11.82 7.33 -34.29
CA VAL A 94 10.71 7.61 -33.35
C VAL A 94 10.57 6.51 -32.31
N GLY A 95 10.71 5.24 -32.70
CA GLY A 95 10.48 4.11 -31.81
C GLY A 95 11.50 4.04 -30.67
N HIS A 96 12.78 4.20 -30.97
CA HIS A 96 13.83 4.21 -29.95
C HIS A 96 13.81 5.47 -29.09
N ILE A 97 13.44 6.64 -29.67
CA ILE A 97 13.26 7.87 -28.88
C ILE A 97 12.09 7.72 -27.91
N GLU A 98 10.96 7.13 -28.33
CA GLU A 98 9.82 6.85 -27.43
C GLU A 98 10.23 5.92 -26.27
N GLN A 99 11.01 4.88 -26.54
CA GLN A 99 11.53 3.98 -25.50
C GLN A 99 12.45 4.72 -24.52
N LEU A 100 13.33 5.57 -25.02
CA LEU A 100 14.20 6.42 -24.21
C LEU A 100 13.37 7.34 -23.30
N ILE A 101 12.36 8.00 -23.83
CA ILE A 101 11.46 8.89 -23.07
C ILE A 101 10.71 8.10 -21.97
N GLN A 102 10.24 6.90 -22.28
CA GLN A 102 9.58 6.04 -21.29
C GLN A 102 10.53 5.62 -20.18
N TRP A 103 11.76 5.26 -20.50
CA TRP A 103 12.78 4.93 -19.52
C TRP A 103 13.12 6.14 -18.64
N LEU A 104 13.34 7.32 -19.22
CA LEU A 104 13.59 8.56 -18.49
C LEU A 104 12.45 8.89 -17.50
N ALA A 105 11.21 8.72 -17.93
CA ALA A 105 10.05 8.92 -17.08
C ALA A 105 9.97 7.88 -15.94
N GLY A 106 10.38 6.64 -16.19
CA GLY A 106 10.48 5.57 -15.19
C GLY A 106 11.55 5.83 -14.13
N GLU A 107 12.64 6.52 -14.51
CA GLU A 107 13.71 6.95 -13.61
C GLU A 107 13.45 8.33 -12.98
N GLU A 108 12.24 8.88 -13.12
CA GLU A 108 11.81 10.20 -12.62
C GLU A 108 12.57 11.39 -13.22
N LEU A 109 13.22 11.21 -14.36
CA LEU A 109 13.91 12.26 -15.10
C LEU A 109 12.94 13.03 -16.01
N TYR A 110 11.89 13.61 -15.41
CA TYR A 110 10.76 14.18 -16.14
C TYR A 110 11.11 15.40 -17.00
N HIS A 111 12.07 16.24 -16.59
CA HIS A 111 12.51 17.38 -17.41
C HIS A 111 13.30 16.90 -18.61
N VAL A 112 14.14 15.88 -18.46
CA VAL A 112 14.88 15.26 -19.57
C VAL A 112 13.90 14.59 -20.54
N ALA A 113 12.92 13.83 -20.00
CA ALA A 113 11.88 13.19 -20.81
C ALA A 113 11.02 14.22 -21.57
N HIS A 114 10.68 15.37 -20.95
CA HIS A 114 9.94 16.45 -21.59
C HIS A 114 10.76 17.12 -22.70
N PHE A 115 12.04 17.36 -22.46
CA PHE A 115 12.95 17.92 -23.47
C PHE A 115 13.08 17.01 -24.70
N GLU A 116 13.30 15.70 -24.53
CA GLU A 116 13.37 14.75 -25.63
C GLU A 116 12.03 14.63 -26.39
N ALA A 117 10.90 14.67 -25.68
CA ALA A 117 9.58 14.67 -26.31
C ALA A 117 9.32 15.96 -27.12
N ALA A 118 9.76 17.12 -26.64
CA ALA A 118 9.66 18.38 -27.35
C ALA A 118 10.55 18.39 -28.61
N LYS A 119 11.77 17.86 -28.51
CA LYS A 119 12.68 17.70 -29.64
C LYS A 119 12.09 16.77 -30.73
N LEU A 120 11.49 15.65 -30.30
CA LEU A 120 10.82 14.71 -31.19
C LEU A 120 9.63 15.38 -31.89
N ALA A 121 8.81 16.14 -31.16
CA ALA A 121 7.66 16.87 -31.74
C ALA A 121 8.07 17.95 -32.75
N ALA A 122 9.18 18.63 -32.52
CA ALA A 122 9.74 19.58 -33.47
C ALA A 122 10.16 18.90 -34.80
N ASN A 123 10.71 17.67 -34.70
CA ASN A 123 11.12 16.89 -35.88
C ASN A 123 9.94 16.16 -36.57
N ARG A 124 8.82 15.99 -35.90
CA ARG A 124 7.63 15.28 -36.40
C ARG A 124 6.35 16.12 -36.18
N PRO A 125 6.23 17.29 -36.77
CA PRO A 125 5.06 18.13 -36.59
C PRO A 125 3.80 17.45 -37.16
N ARG A 126 2.72 17.49 -36.36
CA ARG A 126 1.40 16.89 -36.69
C ARG A 126 1.32 15.37 -36.54
N ASP A 127 2.26 14.71 -35.88
CA ASP A 127 2.09 13.32 -35.49
C ASP A 127 1.26 13.25 -34.19
N PRO A 128 0.03 12.70 -34.22
CA PRO A 128 -0.85 12.68 -33.04
C PRO A 128 -0.27 11.89 -31.86
N ARG A 129 0.57 10.88 -32.13
CA ARG A 129 1.23 10.05 -31.07
C ARG A 129 2.30 10.87 -30.36
N VAL A 130 3.12 11.58 -31.15
CA VAL A 130 4.17 12.44 -30.61
C VAL A 130 3.56 13.60 -29.82
N ASP A 131 2.49 14.20 -30.30
CA ASP A 131 1.76 15.27 -29.62
C ASP A 131 1.17 14.78 -28.28
N ALA A 132 0.63 13.56 -28.24
CA ALA A 132 0.11 12.97 -27.01
C ALA A 132 1.23 12.68 -26.01
N LEU A 133 2.39 12.18 -26.47
CA LEU A 133 3.57 11.95 -25.66
C LEU A 133 4.10 13.25 -25.06
N LEU A 134 4.21 14.31 -25.88
CA LEU A 134 4.66 15.63 -25.42
C LEU A 134 3.74 16.20 -24.33
N ARG A 135 2.41 16.16 -24.54
CA ARG A 135 1.45 16.61 -23.51
C ARG A 135 1.61 15.84 -22.21
N ARG A 136 1.80 14.52 -22.29
CA ARG A 136 2.00 13.67 -21.10
C ARG A 136 3.28 14.06 -20.36
N MET A 137 4.41 14.19 -21.06
CA MET A 137 5.69 14.54 -20.42
C MET A 137 5.67 15.95 -19.84
N ARG A 138 5.03 16.92 -20.51
CA ARG A 138 4.80 18.26 -19.97
C ARG A 138 4.03 18.23 -18.66
N GLY A 139 2.95 17.45 -18.59
CA GLY A 139 2.16 17.30 -17.37
C GLY A 139 2.97 16.68 -16.22
N MET A 140 3.77 15.65 -16.50
CA MET A 140 4.63 15.02 -15.50
C MET A 140 5.73 15.95 -14.99
N ALA A 141 6.38 16.73 -15.89
CA ALA A 141 7.39 17.71 -15.51
C ALA A 141 6.80 18.84 -14.67
N ALA A 142 5.61 19.35 -15.01
CA ALA A 142 4.91 20.36 -14.22
C ALA A 142 4.54 19.88 -12.82
N LEU A 143 4.05 18.64 -12.69
CA LEU A 143 3.78 18.03 -11.38
C LEU A 143 5.05 17.82 -10.55
N PHE A 144 6.15 17.50 -11.19
CA PHE A 144 7.45 17.37 -10.53
C PHE A 144 7.96 18.72 -10.02
N GLU A 145 7.83 19.79 -10.83
CA GLU A 145 8.17 21.16 -10.41
C GLU A 145 7.31 21.62 -9.22
N GLN A 146 6.01 21.37 -9.26
CA GLN A 146 5.12 21.72 -8.15
C GLN A 146 5.51 21.01 -6.85
N ARG A 147 5.99 19.76 -6.94
CA ARG A 147 6.54 19.04 -5.77
C ARG A 147 7.87 19.62 -5.29
N GLY A 148 8.71 20.11 -6.20
CA GLY A 148 10.01 20.70 -5.89
C GLY A 148 9.95 22.13 -5.40
N GLN A 149 8.94 22.91 -5.81
CA GLN A 149 8.72 24.31 -5.35
C GLN A 149 7.96 24.39 -4.03
N GLY A 150 7.23 23.35 -3.65
CA GLY A 150 6.82 23.20 -2.28
C GLY A 150 8.07 23.06 -1.43
N VAL A 151 8.36 24.05 -0.57
CA VAL A 151 9.26 23.86 0.57
C VAL A 151 8.97 22.45 1.05
N ALA A 152 10.00 21.61 1.19
CA ALA A 152 9.83 20.23 1.66
C ALA A 152 9.22 20.29 3.07
N ARG A 153 7.92 20.54 3.12
CA ARG A 153 7.12 20.39 4.31
C ARG A 153 7.16 18.88 4.54
N GLU A 154 7.68 18.49 5.68
CA GLU A 154 7.52 17.11 6.10
C GLU A 154 6.05 16.74 5.90
N PRO A 155 5.77 15.63 5.17
CA PRO A 155 4.41 15.24 4.94
C PRO A 155 3.72 15.10 6.31
N THR A 156 2.59 15.76 6.46
CA THR A 156 1.79 15.60 7.68
C THR A 156 1.50 14.11 7.88
N GLU A 157 1.25 13.71 9.12
CA GLU A 157 0.97 12.31 9.46
C GLU A 157 -0.13 11.72 8.56
N ASN A 158 -1.10 12.55 8.15
CA ASN A 158 -2.17 12.17 7.23
C ASN A 158 -1.71 11.97 5.77
N GLU A 159 -0.60 12.56 5.36
CA GLU A 159 -0.03 12.41 4.01
C GLU A 159 0.85 11.16 3.88
N LYS A 160 1.33 10.64 5.00
CA LYS A 160 2.09 9.40 5.02
C LYS A 160 1.16 8.21 4.72
N PRO A 161 1.59 7.25 3.88
CA PRO A 161 0.84 6.00 3.73
C PRO A 161 0.68 5.36 5.10
N ILE A 162 -0.49 4.78 5.38
CA ILE A 162 -0.65 4.03 6.61
C ILE A 162 0.33 2.85 6.62
N PRO A 163 1.00 2.57 7.76
CA PRO A 163 1.92 1.46 7.87
C PRO A 163 1.17 0.15 7.66
N LEU A 164 1.77 -0.80 6.94
CA LEU A 164 1.19 -2.13 6.82
C LEU A 164 1.58 -2.97 8.03
N LEU A 165 0.72 -3.90 8.40
CA LEU A 165 1.02 -4.89 9.43
C LEU A 165 2.28 -5.69 9.08
N SER A 166 3.11 -5.96 10.09
CA SER A 166 4.27 -6.83 9.95
C SER A 166 3.85 -8.28 9.70
N ARG A 167 4.79 -9.13 9.28
CA ARG A 167 4.51 -10.57 9.09
C ARG A 167 4.10 -11.27 10.38
N GLU A 168 4.65 -10.84 11.50
CA GLU A 168 4.34 -11.34 12.84
C GLU A 168 2.91 -10.96 13.24
N GLN A 169 2.51 -9.70 12.99
CA GLN A 169 1.15 -9.23 13.24
C GLN A 169 0.13 -9.93 12.34
N VAL A 170 0.45 -10.12 11.06
CA VAL A 170 -0.36 -10.90 10.12
C VAL A 170 -0.54 -12.34 10.62
N ASN A 171 0.56 -12.99 11.05
CA ASN A 171 0.49 -14.34 11.60
C ASN A 171 -0.35 -14.39 12.88
N LEU A 172 -0.24 -13.38 13.72
CA LEU A 172 -1.02 -13.31 14.97
C LEU A 172 -2.53 -13.21 14.68
N ILE A 173 -2.95 -12.39 13.71
CA ILE A 173 -4.36 -12.37 13.26
C ILE A 173 -4.77 -13.77 12.78
N ARG A 174 -3.94 -14.45 11.99
CA ARG A 174 -4.23 -15.81 11.54
C ARG A 174 -4.48 -16.77 12.70
N VAL A 175 -3.68 -16.68 13.75
CA VAL A 175 -3.84 -17.53 14.93
C VAL A 175 -5.18 -17.24 15.62
N TYR A 176 -5.53 -15.98 15.81
CA TYR A 176 -6.80 -15.60 16.42
C TYR A 176 -8.04 -15.93 15.58
N GLU A 177 -7.88 -16.04 14.25
CA GLU A 177 -8.96 -16.40 13.31
C GLU A 177 -8.97 -17.89 12.94
N LEU A 178 -8.23 -18.74 13.66
CA LEU A 178 -8.21 -20.19 13.38
C LEU A 178 -9.57 -20.81 13.66
N ASP A 179 -10.11 -21.50 12.67
CA ASP A 179 -11.17 -22.48 12.90
C ASP A 179 -10.53 -23.82 13.30
N LEU A 180 -10.74 -24.23 14.53
CA LEU A 180 -10.19 -25.51 15.05
C LEU A 180 -10.91 -26.76 14.50
N LEU A 181 -12.05 -26.57 13.81
CA LEU A 181 -12.77 -27.67 13.14
C LEU A 181 -12.28 -27.90 11.71
N ASP A 182 -11.84 -26.82 11.04
CA ASP A 182 -11.25 -26.86 9.69
C ASP A 182 -9.98 -26.01 9.64
N PRO A 183 -8.91 -26.44 10.36
CA PRO A 183 -7.71 -25.63 10.49
C PRO A 183 -6.90 -25.60 9.20
N PRO A 184 -6.33 -24.43 8.82
CA PRO A 184 -5.32 -24.35 7.81
C PRO A 184 -4.04 -25.06 8.26
N ARG A 185 -3.07 -25.21 7.36
CA ARG A 185 -1.77 -25.79 7.74
C ARG A 185 -1.08 -24.94 8.81
N ILE A 186 -0.66 -25.62 9.89
CA ILE A 186 -0.06 -24.99 11.05
C ILE A 186 1.30 -25.63 11.33
N ARG A 187 2.21 -24.86 11.94
CA ARG A 187 3.46 -25.35 12.51
C ARG A 187 3.67 -24.77 13.90
N VAL A 188 4.08 -25.59 14.82
CA VAL A 188 4.64 -25.21 16.12
C VAL A 188 5.95 -25.94 16.26
N SER A 189 7.02 -25.26 16.68
CA SER A 189 8.30 -25.93 16.83
C SER A 189 8.28 -26.90 18.01
N PRO A 190 9.00 -28.04 17.97
CA PRO A 190 9.07 -28.95 19.10
C PRO A 190 9.56 -28.25 20.39
N ARG A 191 10.42 -27.28 20.28
CA ARG A 191 10.89 -26.47 21.41
C ARG A 191 9.74 -25.66 22.01
N ASP A 192 8.95 -24.97 21.20
CA ASP A 192 7.84 -24.17 21.69
C ASP A 192 6.76 -25.04 22.33
N VAL A 193 6.51 -26.25 21.78
CA VAL A 193 5.62 -27.23 22.42
C VAL A 193 6.16 -27.66 23.80
N GLN A 194 7.47 -27.94 23.92
CA GLN A 194 8.07 -28.30 25.19
C GLN A 194 7.96 -27.17 26.21
N GLU A 195 8.27 -25.95 25.82
CA GLU A 195 8.16 -24.77 26.69
C GLU A 195 6.71 -24.56 27.16
N PHE A 196 5.74 -24.70 26.28
CA PHE A 196 4.32 -24.62 26.59
C PHE A 196 3.90 -25.71 27.60
N LEU A 197 4.22 -26.99 27.33
CA LEU A 197 3.89 -28.10 28.24
C LEU A 197 4.55 -27.95 29.60
N LEU A 198 5.74 -27.35 29.66
CA LEU A 198 6.43 -27.08 30.92
C LEU A 198 5.77 -25.92 31.68
N ALA A 199 5.41 -24.84 31.00
CA ALA A 199 4.76 -23.66 31.60
C ALA A 199 3.41 -24.02 32.25
N TYR A 200 2.65 -24.92 31.63
CA TYR A 200 1.32 -25.32 32.05
C TYR A 200 1.27 -26.74 32.70
N ARG A 201 2.43 -27.27 33.12
CA ARG A 201 2.55 -28.67 33.63
C ARG A 201 1.64 -29.00 34.81
N GLU A 202 1.20 -28.00 35.56
CA GLU A 202 0.34 -28.20 36.76
C GLU A 202 -1.15 -28.22 36.40
N ASP A 203 -1.52 -27.87 35.16
CA ASP A 203 -2.90 -27.95 34.73
C ASP A 203 -3.26 -29.39 34.33
N PRO A 204 -4.36 -29.95 34.84
CA PRO A 204 -4.73 -31.36 34.64
C PRO A 204 -5.04 -31.69 33.17
N ARG A 205 -5.29 -30.69 32.30
CA ARG A 205 -5.51 -30.88 30.86
C ARG A 205 -4.20 -31.16 30.12
N VAL A 206 -3.06 -30.75 30.67
CA VAL A 206 -1.75 -31.03 30.10
C VAL A 206 -1.33 -32.46 30.42
N PRO A 207 -0.76 -33.23 29.45
CA PRO A 207 -0.31 -34.60 29.73
C PRO A 207 0.69 -34.68 30.85
N GLN A 208 0.36 -35.44 31.88
CA GLN A 208 1.17 -35.59 33.11
C GLN A 208 2.28 -36.61 32.95
N THR A 209 2.14 -37.57 32.01
CA THR A 209 3.14 -38.63 31.84
C THR A 209 4.16 -38.26 30.75
N PRO A 210 5.39 -38.77 30.79
CA PRO A 210 6.38 -38.59 29.75
C PRO A 210 5.90 -39.05 28.37
N GLU A 211 5.20 -40.18 28.33
CA GLU A 211 4.64 -40.77 27.09
C GLU A 211 3.56 -39.85 26.52
N GLY A 212 2.69 -39.29 27.31
CA GLY A 212 1.67 -38.35 26.91
C GLY A 212 2.27 -37.05 26.34
N ARG A 213 3.31 -36.51 26.95
CA ARG A 213 4.06 -35.35 26.43
C ARG A 213 4.77 -35.67 25.11
N GLN A 214 5.37 -36.85 25.03
CA GLN A 214 6.00 -37.28 23.77
C GLN A 214 4.97 -37.47 22.64
N ALA A 215 3.79 -37.99 22.97
CA ALA A 215 2.70 -38.09 22.00
C ALA A 215 2.24 -36.71 21.49
N MET A 216 2.15 -35.71 22.37
CA MET A 216 1.82 -34.34 22.00
C MET A 216 2.90 -33.70 21.10
N LEU A 217 4.18 -33.95 21.34
CA LEU A 217 5.31 -33.50 20.56
C LEU A 217 5.36 -34.12 19.16
N ALA A 218 4.93 -35.38 19.03
CA ALA A 218 4.95 -36.13 17.77
C ALA A 218 3.61 -36.06 17.01
N GLY A 219 2.57 -35.54 17.64
CA GLY A 219 1.20 -35.46 17.12
C GLY A 219 0.96 -34.32 16.14
N ASP A 220 -0.32 -34.11 15.83
CA ASP A 220 -0.74 -33.00 14.98
C ASP A 220 -0.56 -31.66 15.72
N PRO A 221 0.10 -30.65 15.15
CA PRO A 221 0.22 -29.33 15.74
C PRO A 221 -1.12 -28.70 16.16
N ILE A 222 -2.23 -29.07 15.54
CA ILE A 222 -3.55 -28.55 15.90
C ILE A 222 -3.97 -28.95 17.31
N ASP A 223 -3.56 -30.12 17.80
CA ASP A 223 -3.90 -30.57 19.15
C ASP A 223 -3.21 -29.72 20.21
N VAL A 224 -1.96 -29.31 19.94
CA VAL A 224 -1.23 -28.37 20.78
C VAL A 224 -1.93 -27.01 20.78
N VAL A 225 -2.32 -26.50 19.62
CA VAL A 225 -2.99 -25.20 19.49
C VAL A 225 -4.37 -25.22 20.15
N ARG A 226 -5.12 -26.34 20.03
CA ARG A 226 -6.39 -26.53 20.75
C ARG A 226 -6.19 -26.43 22.25
N LEU A 227 -5.19 -27.12 22.79
CA LEU A 227 -4.87 -27.04 24.20
C LEU A 227 -4.43 -25.65 24.65
N MET A 228 -3.62 -24.94 23.80
CA MET A 228 -3.26 -23.53 24.07
C MET A 228 -4.51 -22.64 24.15
N PHE A 229 -5.51 -22.85 23.31
CA PHE A 229 -6.76 -22.08 23.30
C PHE A 229 -7.63 -22.41 24.52
N GLU A 230 -7.76 -23.67 24.88
CA GLU A 230 -8.48 -24.12 26.07
C GLU A 230 -7.88 -23.55 27.36
N LEU A 231 -6.55 -23.46 27.41
CA LEU A 231 -5.80 -22.89 28.54
C LEU A 231 -5.72 -21.37 28.49
N LYS A 232 -6.15 -20.75 27.38
CA LYS A 232 -5.98 -19.32 27.12
C LYS A 232 -4.52 -18.86 27.21
N ALA A 233 -3.59 -19.70 26.79
CA ALA A 233 -2.14 -19.48 26.79
C ALA A 233 -1.72 -18.48 25.72
N ARG A 234 -2.23 -17.24 25.80
CA ARG A 234 -2.09 -16.20 24.75
C ARG A 234 -0.64 -15.81 24.50
N GLU A 235 0.21 -15.93 25.50
CA GLU A 235 1.66 -15.67 25.42
C GLU A 235 2.42 -16.66 24.51
N PHE A 236 1.76 -17.76 24.08
CA PHE A 236 2.32 -18.71 23.13
C PHE A 236 1.75 -18.57 21.73
N TYR A 237 0.79 -17.69 21.49
CA TYR A 237 0.12 -17.56 20.19
C TYR A 237 1.06 -17.04 19.11
N ASP A 238 2.01 -16.20 19.44
CA ASP A 238 3.05 -15.69 18.52
C ASP A 238 4.02 -16.78 18.02
N ARG A 239 4.10 -17.92 18.74
CA ARG A 239 4.94 -19.07 18.40
C ARG A 239 4.26 -20.05 17.43
N VAL A 240 2.95 -19.94 17.26
CA VAL A 240 2.18 -20.71 16.29
C VAL A 240 2.36 -20.09 14.91
N ARG A 241 2.78 -20.85 13.91
CA ARG A 241 2.92 -20.42 12.53
C ARG A 241 1.79 -20.98 11.68
N VAL A 242 0.91 -20.09 11.22
CA VAL A 242 -0.20 -20.44 10.33
C VAL A 242 0.23 -20.16 8.89
N LEU A 243 0.28 -21.21 8.07
CA LEU A 243 0.90 -21.17 6.75
C LEU A 243 -0.06 -20.71 5.64
N ASP A 244 -1.35 -20.90 5.84
CA ASP A 244 -2.40 -20.51 4.90
C ASP A 244 -3.40 -19.58 5.60
N ASP A 245 -4.16 -18.82 4.83
CA ASP A 245 -5.18 -17.94 5.40
C ASP A 245 -6.31 -18.77 6.06
N PRO A 246 -6.76 -18.41 7.27
CA PRO A 246 -8.01 -18.92 7.83
C PRO A 246 -9.21 -18.63 6.92
N ALA A 247 -10.25 -19.44 7.01
CA ALA A 247 -11.42 -19.38 6.12
C ALA A 247 -12.01 -17.96 6.03
N THR A 248 -12.19 -17.28 7.15
CA THR A 248 -12.73 -15.91 7.25
C THR A 248 -11.86 -14.89 6.50
N VAL A 249 -10.54 -14.94 6.68
CA VAL A 249 -9.62 -14.01 6.00
C VAL A 249 -9.52 -14.35 4.52
N LYS A 250 -9.56 -15.64 4.16
CA LYS A 250 -9.60 -16.10 2.76
C LYS A 250 -10.84 -15.56 2.05
N MET A 251 -12.02 -15.58 2.70
CA MET A 251 -13.23 -14.96 2.17
C MET A 251 -13.07 -13.43 2.00
N PHE A 252 -12.54 -12.75 3.00
CA PHE A 252 -12.26 -11.31 2.91
C PHE A 252 -11.37 -10.97 1.72
N ARG A 253 -10.26 -11.68 1.54
CA ARG A 253 -9.33 -11.43 0.44
C ARG A 253 -9.95 -11.69 -0.93
N ARG A 254 -10.77 -12.74 -1.06
CA ARG A 254 -11.41 -13.12 -2.31
C ARG A 254 -12.57 -12.21 -2.68
N ASP A 255 -13.44 -11.89 -1.71
CA ASP A 255 -14.76 -11.34 -1.96
C ASP A 255 -14.88 -9.84 -1.62
N VAL A 256 -14.06 -9.35 -0.67
CA VAL A 256 -14.17 -7.97 -0.15
C VAL A 256 -13.02 -7.07 -0.63
N THR A 257 -11.77 -7.53 -0.54
CA THR A 257 -10.59 -6.69 -0.83
C THR A 257 -10.65 -6.00 -2.19
N GLY A 258 -11.13 -6.70 -3.22
CA GLY A 258 -11.18 -6.17 -4.59
C GLY A 258 -12.01 -4.90 -4.72
N TRP A 259 -13.25 -4.92 -4.27
CA TRP A 259 -14.13 -3.76 -4.33
C TRP A 259 -13.76 -2.69 -3.29
N LEU A 260 -13.31 -3.10 -2.11
CA LEU A 260 -12.88 -2.18 -1.06
C LEU A 260 -11.72 -1.28 -1.54
N VAL A 261 -10.70 -1.90 -2.16
CA VAL A 261 -9.55 -1.14 -2.66
C VAL A 261 -9.92 -0.28 -3.86
N ALA A 262 -10.71 -0.80 -4.80
CA ALA A 262 -11.08 -0.07 -6.00
C ALA A 262 -12.14 1.02 -5.77
N GLY A 263 -13.05 0.83 -4.80
CA GLY A 263 -14.18 1.73 -4.55
C GLY A 263 -13.97 2.67 -3.36
N CYS A 264 -13.32 2.21 -2.29
CA CYS A 264 -13.20 2.97 -1.04
C CYS A 264 -11.77 3.44 -0.75
N ALA A 265 -10.75 2.58 -0.96
CA ALA A 265 -9.37 2.89 -0.57
C ALA A 265 -8.60 3.65 -1.67
N THR A 266 -9.25 4.42 -2.53
CA THR A 266 -8.53 5.23 -3.52
C THR A 266 -7.83 6.41 -2.85
N SER A 267 -6.80 6.97 -3.51
CA SER A 267 -6.06 8.13 -3.00
C SER A 267 -6.91 9.40 -2.84
N ARG A 268 -8.06 9.48 -3.47
CA ARG A 268 -9.05 10.58 -3.36
C ARG A 268 -10.12 10.31 -2.30
N CYS A 269 -10.13 9.12 -1.71
CA CYS A 269 -11.09 8.67 -0.72
C CYS A 269 -10.35 8.17 0.52
N HIS A 270 -10.75 7.04 1.08
CA HIS A 270 -10.17 6.50 2.33
C HIS A 270 -8.70 6.06 2.25
N GLY A 271 -8.06 6.07 1.07
CA GLY A 271 -6.62 5.89 0.93
C GLY A 271 -5.81 7.19 0.95
N GLY A 272 -6.44 8.35 0.85
CA GLY A 272 -5.79 9.66 0.75
C GLY A 272 -5.78 10.47 2.05
N VAL A 273 -5.31 11.71 1.93
CA VAL A 273 -5.22 12.67 3.04
C VAL A 273 -6.60 13.13 3.54
N GLU A 274 -7.61 13.05 2.67
CA GLU A 274 -9.00 13.43 2.95
C GLU A 274 -9.82 12.30 3.60
N ALA A 275 -9.19 11.19 3.98
CA ALA A 275 -9.84 9.97 4.42
C ALA A 275 -10.69 10.08 5.70
N GLY A 276 -10.59 11.16 6.46
CA GLY A 276 -11.26 11.27 7.75
C GLY A 276 -10.75 10.24 8.77
N SER A 277 -11.65 9.72 9.61
CA SER A 277 -11.31 8.73 10.65
C SER A 277 -11.00 7.34 10.10
N LEU A 278 -11.60 6.94 8.97
CA LEU A 278 -11.33 5.65 8.33
C LEU A 278 -10.29 5.82 7.23
N ARG A 279 -9.06 5.40 7.50
CA ARG A 279 -7.99 5.33 6.49
C ARG A 279 -7.74 3.88 6.11
N LEU A 280 -7.63 3.61 4.80
CA LEU A 280 -7.45 2.27 4.25
C LEU A 280 -6.13 2.18 3.47
N ALA A 281 -5.46 1.05 3.54
CA ALA A 281 -4.29 0.77 2.73
C ALA A 281 -4.68 0.52 1.27
N TYR A 282 -4.07 1.24 0.33
CA TYR A 282 -4.38 1.13 -1.10
C TYR A 282 -3.17 0.81 -1.99
N ARG A 283 -1.95 1.02 -1.49
CA ARG A 283 -0.72 0.70 -2.22
C ARG A 283 -0.45 -0.80 -2.09
N ASN A 284 -0.15 -1.46 -3.21
CA ASN A 284 0.09 -2.91 -3.27
C ASN A 284 -1.18 -3.77 -3.08
N ALA A 285 -2.21 -3.50 -3.88
CA ALA A 285 -3.57 -4.08 -3.80
C ALA A 285 -3.65 -5.63 -3.72
N ARG A 286 -2.57 -6.34 -4.04
CA ARG A 286 -2.48 -7.81 -3.95
C ARG A 286 -1.60 -8.28 -2.79
N GLY A 287 -1.01 -7.36 -2.04
CA GLY A 287 -0.12 -7.68 -0.92
C GLY A 287 -0.88 -8.23 0.28
N GLU A 288 -0.32 -9.25 0.92
CA GLU A 288 -0.87 -9.87 2.13
C GLU A 288 -1.01 -8.83 3.24
N GLY A 289 0.05 -8.06 3.53
CA GLY A 289 0.04 -7.03 4.57
C GLY A 289 -1.07 -6.01 4.39
N GLN A 290 -1.36 -5.57 3.15
CA GLN A 290 -2.46 -4.65 2.87
C GLN A 290 -3.83 -5.26 3.20
N ALA A 291 -4.07 -6.50 2.78
CA ALA A 291 -5.36 -7.15 3.01
C ALA A 291 -5.61 -7.32 4.52
N TYR A 292 -4.61 -7.76 5.28
CA TYR A 292 -4.71 -7.91 6.72
C TYR A 292 -4.82 -6.58 7.47
N THR A 293 -4.12 -5.54 7.01
CA THR A 293 -4.28 -4.19 7.55
C THR A 293 -5.71 -3.69 7.38
N ASN A 294 -6.26 -3.80 6.17
CA ASN A 294 -7.65 -3.40 5.92
C ASN A 294 -8.66 -4.27 6.67
N PHE A 295 -8.42 -5.57 6.80
CA PHE A 295 -9.23 -6.46 7.63
C PHE A 295 -9.28 -5.99 9.08
N LEU A 296 -8.12 -5.70 9.69
CA LEU A 296 -8.02 -5.20 11.05
C LEU A 296 -8.74 -3.86 11.21
N LEU A 297 -8.51 -2.93 10.29
CA LEU A 297 -9.14 -1.60 10.32
C LEU A 297 -10.66 -1.67 10.24
N LEU A 298 -11.20 -2.42 9.27
CA LEU A 298 -12.65 -2.56 9.12
C LEU A 298 -13.32 -3.22 10.32
N THR A 299 -12.68 -4.23 10.91
CA THR A 299 -13.24 -4.94 12.08
C THR A 299 -13.18 -4.14 13.37
N ARG A 300 -12.41 -3.05 13.41
CA ARG A 300 -12.29 -2.13 14.56
C ARG A 300 -12.98 -0.78 14.33
N ALA A 301 -13.30 -0.45 13.09
CA ALA A 301 -13.84 0.86 12.75
C ALA A 301 -15.24 1.07 13.33
N THR A 302 -15.48 2.32 13.75
CA THR A 302 -16.78 2.81 14.18
C THR A 302 -17.14 4.08 13.42
N LEU A 303 -18.43 4.40 13.33
CA LEU A 303 -18.90 5.70 12.91
C LEU A 303 -18.66 6.74 14.00
N ALA A 304 -18.88 8.02 13.70
CA ALA A 304 -18.69 9.13 14.65
C ALA A 304 -19.54 9.02 15.92
N ASP A 305 -20.69 8.35 15.83
CA ASP A 305 -21.61 8.10 16.95
C ASP A 305 -21.23 6.83 17.77
N GLY A 306 -20.11 6.17 17.42
CA GLY A 306 -19.66 4.93 18.05
C GLY A 306 -20.28 3.66 17.47
N THR A 307 -21.19 3.75 16.49
CA THR A 307 -21.77 2.56 15.84
C THR A 307 -20.69 1.76 15.13
N PRO A 308 -20.53 0.43 15.39
CA PRO A 308 -19.57 -0.39 14.68
C PRO A 308 -19.81 -0.40 13.16
N LEU A 309 -18.74 -0.34 12.37
CA LEU A 309 -18.83 -0.39 10.91
C LEU A 309 -19.37 -1.76 10.42
N ILE A 310 -19.16 -2.79 11.20
CA ILE A 310 -19.63 -4.16 10.95
C ILE A 310 -20.58 -4.55 12.07
N ASP A 311 -21.82 -4.86 11.72
CA ASP A 311 -22.82 -5.42 12.61
C ASP A 311 -22.77 -6.95 12.55
N LEU A 312 -22.36 -7.57 13.65
CA LEU A 312 -22.23 -9.04 13.74
C LEU A 312 -23.55 -9.73 14.04
N GLU A 313 -24.50 -9.03 14.65
CA GLU A 313 -25.81 -9.58 14.99
C GLU A 313 -26.72 -9.57 13.77
N GLU A 314 -26.76 -8.42 13.08
CA GLU A 314 -27.53 -8.23 11.84
C GLU A 314 -26.62 -7.80 10.68
N PRO A 315 -25.85 -8.72 10.08
CA PRO A 315 -24.83 -8.43 9.07
C PRO A 315 -25.31 -7.58 7.88
N ASP A 316 -26.56 -7.77 7.46
CA ASP A 316 -27.16 -6.98 6.39
C ASP A 316 -27.41 -5.51 6.77
N ASN A 317 -27.43 -5.19 8.07
CA ASN A 317 -27.56 -3.82 8.60
C ASN A 317 -26.21 -3.14 8.83
N SER A 318 -25.10 -3.80 8.55
CA SER A 318 -23.75 -3.23 8.73
C SER A 318 -23.60 -1.88 8.02
N PRO A 319 -23.17 -0.81 8.71
CA PRO A 319 -22.87 0.47 8.08
C PRO A 319 -21.94 0.36 6.88
N LEU A 320 -20.97 -0.57 6.92
CA LEU A 320 -20.08 -0.86 5.79
C LEU A 320 -20.82 -1.12 4.47
N LEU A 321 -21.90 -1.89 4.53
CA LEU A 321 -22.72 -2.20 3.35
C LEU A 321 -23.53 -0.99 2.89
N HIS A 322 -24.17 -0.32 3.83
CA HIS A 322 -25.03 0.82 3.55
C HIS A 322 -24.29 2.04 3.03
N LEU A 323 -23.07 2.32 3.53
CA LEU A 323 -22.18 3.36 3.02
C LEU A 323 -21.77 3.13 1.56
N GLY A 324 -21.78 1.90 1.08
CA GLY A 324 -21.49 1.54 -0.31
C GLY A 324 -22.71 1.61 -1.25
N LEU A 325 -23.92 1.82 -0.75
CA LEU A 325 -25.14 1.97 -1.55
C LEU A 325 -25.32 3.41 -2.04
N ARG A 326 -26.22 3.60 -3.02
CA ARG A 326 -26.73 4.93 -3.36
C ARG A 326 -27.37 5.57 -2.14
N ARG A 327 -27.14 6.88 -1.94
CA ARG A 327 -27.60 7.61 -0.75
C ARG A 327 -29.11 7.55 -0.53
N GLU A 328 -29.88 7.63 -1.63
CA GLU A 328 -31.34 7.70 -1.60
C GLU A 328 -32.01 6.44 -1.03
N GLY A 329 -31.33 5.33 -0.97
CA GLY A 329 -31.87 4.07 -0.42
C GLY A 329 -31.07 3.52 0.75
N SER A 330 -30.13 4.30 1.27
CA SER A 330 -29.21 3.85 2.32
C SER A 330 -29.68 4.29 3.71
N ARG A 331 -29.63 3.35 4.67
CA ARG A 331 -29.82 3.65 6.09
C ARG A 331 -28.66 4.49 6.66
N PHE A 332 -27.45 4.31 6.10
CA PHE A 332 -26.24 5.04 6.43
C PHE A 332 -25.69 5.69 5.15
N PRO A 333 -26.25 6.83 4.70
CA PRO A 333 -25.82 7.46 3.45
C PRO A 333 -24.36 7.94 3.56
N HIS A 334 -23.57 7.63 2.54
CA HIS A 334 -22.19 8.13 2.46
C HIS A 334 -22.22 9.67 2.39
N PRO A 335 -21.36 10.39 3.13
CA PRO A 335 -21.20 11.83 3.00
C PRO A 335 -20.89 12.28 1.57
N GLU A 336 -21.18 13.53 1.25
CA GLU A 336 -20.77 14.12 -0.02
C GLU A 336 -19.25 14.18 -0.11
N VAL A 337 -18.72 13.87 -1.30
CA VAL A 337 -17.30 13.97 -1.62
C VAL A 337 -17.13 15.12 -2.62
N PRO A 338 -16.55 16.25 -2.22
CA PRO A 338 -16.36 17.39 -3.09
C PRO A 338 -15.64 17.02 -4.37
N SER A 339 -16.14 17.51 -5.51
CA SER A 339 -15.50 17.32 -6.81
C SER A 339 -14.42 18.36 -7.01
N ASP A 340 -13.23 17.94 -7.53
CA ASP A 340 -12.16 18.87 -7.94
C ASP A 340 -12.59 19.82 -9.06
N ARG A 341 -13.71 19.53 -9.73
CA ARG A 341 -14.25 20.36 -10.82
C ARG A 341 -15.19 21.47 -10.34
N GLY A 342 -15.43 21.56 -9.01
CA GLY A 342 -16.19 22.61 -8.37
C GLY A 342 -17.70 22.45 -8.42
N ASP A 343 -18.24 21.52 -9.21
CA ASP A 343 -19.66 21.19 -9.26
C ASP A 343 -19.85 19.67 -9.17
N GLY A 344 -20.60 19.25 -8.18
CA GLY A 344 -21.03 17.86 -8.04
C GLY A 344 -20.28 17.04 -6.98
N ASP A 345 -20.61 15.77 -6.97
CA ASP A 345 -20.18 14.77 -6.03
C ASP A 345 -19.39 13.68 -6.77
N ASP A 346 -18.13 13.48 -6.38
CA ASP A 346 -17.26 12.47 -6.99
C ASP A 346 -17.47 11.06 -6.43
N TRP A 347 -18.30 10.92 -5.37
CA TRP A 347 -18.61 9.63 -4.81
C TRP A 347 -19.39 8.72 -5.79
N ARG A 348 -19.04 7.45 -5.81
CA ARG A 348 -19.72 6.43 -6.61
C ARG A 348 -20.08 5.23 -5.75
N PRO A 349 -21.33 4.72 -5.84
CA PRO A 349 -21.76 3.57 -5.08
C PRO A 349 -20.95 2.31 -5.50
N VAL A 350 -20.57 1.53 -4.51
CA VAL A 350 -19.87 0.25 -4.69
C VAL A 350 -20.87 -0.86 -5.02
N PHE A 351 -22.05 -0.81 -4.38
CA PHE A 351 -23.14 -1.74 -4.58
C PHE A 351 -24.23 -1.09 -5.44
N THR A 352 -24.65 -1.78 -6.48
CA THR A 352 -25.69 -1.28 -7.39
C THR A 352 -27.03 -1.22 -6.66
N ARG A 353 -27.30 -2.18 -5.79
CA ARG A 353 -28.48 -2.32 -4.94
C ARG A 353 -28.16 -3.25 -3.78
N ALA A 354 -28.99 -3.20 -2.73
CA ALA A 354 -28.99 -4.23 -1.69
C ALA A 354 -29.19 -5.62 -2.33
N GLU A 355 -28.57 -6.62 -1.73
CA GLU A 355 -28.61 -8.02 -2.18
C GLU A 355 -27.99 -8.31 -3.57
N ASP A 356 -27.21 -7.39 -4.16
CA ASP A 356 -26.41 -7.76 -5.32
C ASP A 356 -25.31 -8.79 -4.94
N ALA A 357 -24.58 -9.30 -5.93
CA ALA A 357 -23.63 -10.38 -5.68
C ALA A 357 -22.52 -9.95 -4.68
N ARG A 358 -22.01 -8.72 -4.78
CA ARG A 358 -20.98 -8.19 -3.86
C ARG A 358 -21.55 -7.98 -2.45
N TRP A 359 -22.76 -7.47 -2.35
CA TRP A 359 -23.46 -7.34 -1.08
C TRP A 359 -23.56 -8.69 -0.37
N ARG A 360 -24.13 -9.71 -1.04
CA ARG A 360 -24.27 -11.05 -0.47
C ARG A 360 -22.95 -11.68 -0.07
N GLN A 361 -21.90 -11.50 -0.88
CA GLN A 361 -20.54 -11.98 -0.57
C GLN A 361 -19.98 -11.31 0.67
N THR A 362 -20.17 -9.98 0.79
CA THR A 362 -19.72 -9.21 1.97
C THR A 362 -20.51 -9.61 3.21
N THR A 363 -21.83 -9.75 3.11
CA THR A 363 -22.67 -10.26 4.22
C THR A 363 -22.23 -11.67 4.64
N ALA A 364 -21.95 -12.56 3.69
CA ALA A 364 -21.46 -13.92 3.99
C ALA A 364 -20.11 -13.89 4.71
N TRP A 365 -19.21 -12.97 4.30
CA TRP A 365 -17.96 -12.75 5.03
C TRP A 365 -18.21 -12.26 6.46
N ILE A 366 -19.08 -11.26 6.66
CA ILE A 366 -19.41 -10.73 8.00
C ILE A 366 -19.96 -11.85 8.90
N ARG A 367 -20.81 -12.71 8.38
CA ARG A 367 -21.37 -13.88 9.11
C ARG A 367 -20.30 -14.92 9.47
N SER A 368 -19.18 -14.95 8.77
CA SER A 368 -18.06 -15.86 9.07
C SER A 368 -17.15 -15.34 10.18
N LEU A 369 -17.30 -14.10 10.61
CA LEU A 369 -16.52 -13.50 11.68
C LEU A 369 -16.92 -14.09 13.05
N TYR A 370 -15.94 -14.30 13.93
CA TYR A 370 -16.22 -14.73 15.29
C TYR A 370 -17.05 -13.70 16.07
N GLN A 371 -17.94 -14.21 16.89
CA GLN A 371 -18.78 -13.43 17.79
C GLN A 371 -18.66 -13.96 19.21
N PRO A 372 -18.12 -13.19 20.20
CA PRO A 372 -17.53 -11.84 19.98
C PRO A 372 -16.24 -11.86 19.17
N ARG A 373 -15.89 -10.72 18.60
CA ARG A 373 -14.60 -10.56 17.89
C ARG A 373 -13.43 -10.79 18.83
N PRO A 374 -12.36 -11.49 18.38
CA PRO A 374 -11.12 -11.57 19.11
C PRO A 374 -10.49 -10.18 19.30
N ASP A 375 -9.98 -9.93 20.49
CA ASP A 375 -9.12 -8.77 20.75
C ASP A 375 -7.68 -9.16 20.44
N TYR A 376 -7.18 -8.70 19.27
CA TYR A 376 -5.80 -8.93 18.88
C TYR A 376 -4.89 -8.01 19.70
N PRO A 377 -3.83 -8.49 20.32
CA PRO A 377 -2.82 -7.67 20.99
C PRO A 377 -1.90 -7.00 19.97
N ILE A 378 -2.51 -6.25 19.02
CA ILE A 378 -1.83 -5.52 17.98
C ILE A 378 -2.10 -4.05 18.21
N GLU A 379 -1.06 -3.34 18.65
CA GLU A 379 -1.08 -1.90 18.65
C GLU A 379 -0.97 -1.43 17.20
N TYR A 380 -1.99 -0.74 16.77
CA TYR A 380 -2.00 -0.13 15.44
C TYR A 380 -2.40 1.33 15.64
N PRO A 381 -1.62 2.29 15.14
CA PRO A 381 -1.90 3.70 15.37
C PRO A 381 -3.33 4.01 14.94
N PRO A 382 -4.14 4.60 15.82
CA PRO A 382 -5.46 5.04 15.43
C PRO A 382 -5.34 6.05 14.28
N PRO A 383 -6.36 6.14 13.40
CA PRO A 383 -6.42 7.22 12.43
C PRO A 383 -6.25 8.55 13.16
N VAL A 384 -5.40 9.42 12.64
CA VAL A 384 -5.23 10.76 13.24
C VAL A 384 -6.55 11.51 13.06
N GLU A 385 -7.26 11.77 14.15
CA GLU A 385 -8.42 12.64 14.13
C GLU A 385 -7.96 14.03 13.66
N ARG A 386 -8.55 14.56 12.60
CA ARG A 386 -8.41 15.98 12.31
C ARG A 386 -8.98 16.75 13.49
N GLN A 387 -8.16 17.44 14.23
CA GLN A 387 -8.65 18.48 15.09
C GLN A 387 -9.47 19.41 14.19
N ALA A 388 -10.76 19.55 14.47
CA ALA A 388 -11.57 20.58 13.83
C ALA A 388 -10.79 21.89 14.02
N GLU A 389 -10.39 22.53 12.91
CA GLU A 389 -9.84 23.89 12.99
C GLU A 389 -10.86 24.71 13.76
N GLU A 390 -10.48 25.16 14.96
CA GLU A 390 -11.26 26.18 15.65
C GLU A 390 -11.45 27.33 14.65
N PRO A 391 -12.69 27.78 14.40
CA PRO A 391 -12.90 28.90 13.53
C PRO A 391 -12.07 30.07 14.09
N ALA A 392 -11.22 30.65 13.24
CA ALA A 392 -10.41 31.80 13.59
C ALA A 392 -11.32 32.84 14.33
N PRO A 393 -10.86 33.39 15.46
CA PRO A 393 -11.66 34.35 16.21
C PRO A 393 -12.06 35.47 15.25
N GLY A 394 -13.36 35.59 15.02
CA GLY A 394 -13.93 36.55 14.11
C GLY A 394 -13.42 37.95 14.45
N GLU A 395 -12.87 38.65 13.45
CA GLU A 395 -12.69 40.07 13.51
C GLU A 395 -14.00 40.73 13.91
N ALA A 396 -14.08 41.17 15.12
CA ALA A 396 -15.19 41.98 15.60
C ALA A 396 -15.19 43.24 14.74
N SER A 397 -16.08 43.30 13.76
CA SER A 397 -16.40 44.52 13.04
C SER A 397 -17.03 45.48 14.04
N GLY A 398 -16.19 46.38 14.56
CA GLY A 398 -16.66 47.56 15.28
C GLY A 398 -17.42 48.45 14.32
N ASP A 399 -18.73 48.38 14.39
CA ASP A 399 -19.62 49.43 13.85
C ASP A 399 -19.92 50.42 14.99
N GLU A 400 -19.04 51.43 15.14
CA GLU A 400 -19.34 52.66 15.87
C GLU A 400 -19.96 53.64 14.86
N GLY A 401 -21.29 53.73 14.80
CA GLY A 401 -22.02 54.84 14.19
C GLY A 401 -22.03 56.02 15.12
N PRO A 402 -21.83 57.27 14.65
CA PRO A 402 -21.82 58.49 15.46
C PRO A 402 -23.23 59.01 15.77
N PRO A 403 -23.31 60.01 16.69
CA PRO A 403 -24.52 60.37 17.50
C PRO A 403 -25.67 61.04 16.75
#